data_7d83c96e7cab2dfb1143f137a1c9b974
#
_entry.id   7d83c96e7cab2dfb1143f137a1c9b974
#
_cell.length_a   1.000
_cell.length_b   1.000
_cell.length_c   1.000
_cell.angle_alpha   90.00
_cell.angle_beta   90.00
_cell.angle_gamma   90.00
#
_symmetry.space_group_name_H-M   'P 1'
#
loop_
_entity.id
_entity.type
_entity.pdbx_description
1 polymer ?
#
loop_
_entity_poly.entity_id
_entity_poly.type
_entity_poly.pdbx_seq_one_letter_code
_entity_poly.pdbx_strand_id
1 'polypeptide(L)'
;MEHKDIPDAQLHQIKGAASASSGQVPIATGSGTTVFGFLDWTQVANKPTSSGYQAKLSAFSSVNQNPSAVDTPLQITFGSAQTTADVSISAAGVITFNTSGNYLIDIFLRFGRSTSAGNAILLNRILKNGAQILNSNGVILSAATQTIPFSAAIPLTMAAGDTITMEVARDSAGTNDGGLFVVSPTIAGWNIVPSATVVVNKFVDGA
;
A
#
# COMPACT_ATOMS: atom_id res chain seq x y z
N MET A 1 -23.31 -46.24 -39.66
CA MET A 1 -24.05 -46.23 -38.37
C MET A 1 -24.42 -44.76 -38.13
N GLU A 2 -25.68 -44.43 -38.11
CA GLU A 2 -26.11 -43.09 -37.85
C GLU A 2 -26.00 -42.79 -36.32
N HIS A 3 -25.85 -41.55 -35.97
CA HIS A 3 -25.68 -41.10 -34.57
C HIS A 3 -26.85 -41.55 -33.66
N LYS A 4 -28.06 -41.69 -34.22
CA LYS A 4 -29.26 -42.17 -33.54
C LYS A 4 -29.22 -43.66 -33.15
N ASP A 5 -28.31 -44.44 -33.75
CA ASP A 5 -28.20 -45.90 -33.52
C ASP A 5 -27.16 -46.23 -32.42
N ILE A 6 -26.53 -45.22 -31.82
CA ILE A 6 -25.58 -45.37 -30.74
C ILE A 6 -26.33 -45.21 -29.41
N PRO A 7 -26.32 -46.23 -28.53
CA PRO A 7 -26.95 -46.10 -27.21
C PRO A 7 -26.46 -44.85 -26.47
N ASP A 8 -27.34 -44.13 -25.81
CA ASP A 8 -27.07 -42.85 -25.11
C ASP A 8 -25.86 -42.93 -24.18
N ALA A 9 -25.66 -44.10 -23.52
CA ALA A 9 -24.49 -44.38 -22.67
C ALA A 9 -23.16 -44.38 -23.44
N GLN A 10 -23.16 -44.42 -24.77
CA GLN A 10 -21.94 -44.41 -25.60
C GLN A 10 -21.78 -43.15 -26.43
N LEU A 11 -22.80 -42.33 -26.52
CA LEU A 11 -22.86 -41.19 -27.42
C LEU A 11 -21.92 -40.04 -27.00
N HIS A 12 -21.58 -39.95 -25.72
CA HIS A 12 -20.80 -38.83 -25.17
C HIS A 12 -19.72 -39.24 -24.17
N GLN A 13 -19.37 -40.54 -24.13
CA GLN A 13 -18.29 -40.97 -23.27
C GLN A 13 -16.94 -40.65 -23.92
N ILE A 14 -16.22 -39.76 -23.27
CA ILE A 14 -14.81 -39.55 -23.57
C ILE A 14 -14.08 -40.84 -23.23
N LYS A 15 -13.22 -41.33 -24.16
CA LYS A 15 -12.44 -42.54 -23.96
C LYS A 15 -11.71 -42.53 -22.61
N GLY A 16 -11.97 -43.50 -21.79
CA GLY A 16 -11.40 -43.57 -20.43
C GLY A 16 -12.27 -42.98 -19.32
N ALA A 17 -13.46 -42.42 -19.64
CA ALA A 17 -14.35 -41.83 -18.64
C ALA A 17 -14.76 -42.78 -17.52
N ALA A 18 -14.89 -44.08 -17.83
CA ALA A 18 -15.24 -45.12 -16.85
C ALA A 18 -14.16 -45.31 -15.74
N SER A 19 -12.93 -44.90 -15.98
CA SER A 19 -11.82 -44.95 -15.02
C SER A 19 -11.52 -43.61 -14.35
N ALA A 20 -12.27 -42.54 -14.69
CA ALA A 20 -12.08 -41.23 -14.11
C ALA A 20 -12.62 -41.19 -12.67
N SER A 21 -11.86 -40.61 -11.76
CA SER A 21 -12.30 -40.30 -10.41
C SER A 21 -13.06 -38.94 -10.37
N SER A 22 -13.92 -38.80 -9.35
CA SER A 22 -14.64 -37.54 -9.17
C SER A 22 -13.68 -36.35 -9.11
N GLY A 23 -13.99 -35.29 -9.88
CA GLY A 23 -13.17 -34.07 -9.98
C GLY A 23 -12.06 -34.14 -11.03
N GLN A 24 -11.85 -35.24 -11.70
CA GLN A 24 -10.94 -35.31 -12.86
C GLN A 24 -11.61 -34.80 -14.12
N VAL A 25 -10.81 -34.15 -14.97
CA VAL A 25 -11.21 -33.65 -16.30
C VAL A 25 -10.38 -34.30 -17.40
N PRO A 26 -10.90 -34.41 -18.64
CA PRO A 26 -10.11 -34.88 -19.75
C PRO A 26 -9.04 -33.87 -20.13
N ILE A 27 -7.78 -34.33 -20.16
CA ILE A 27 -6.63 -33.51 -20.54
C ILE A 27 -6.06 -34.07 -21.85
N ALA A 28 -5.97 -33.23 -22.89
CA ALA A 28 -5.35 -33.60 -24.15
C ALA A 28 -3.84 -33.74 -23.99
N THR A 29 -3.27 -34.85 -24.44
CA THR A 29 -1.82 -35.12 -24.33
C THR A 29 -1.04 -34.75 -25.59
N GLY A 30 -1.69 -34.12 -26.58
CA GLY A 30 -1.06 -33.68 -27.82
C GLY A 30 -0.90 -34.75 -28.92
N SER A 31 -1.13 -36.01 -28.63
CA SER A 31 -1.00 -37.13 -29.57
C SER A 31 -2.34 -37.74 -30.02
N GLY A 32 -3.41 -36.97 -29.98
CA GLY A 32 -4.77 -37.47 -30.23
C GLY A 32 -5.29 -38.39 -29.12
N THR A 33 -4.66 -38.44 -27.99
CA THR A 33 -5.09 -39.18 -26.79
C THR A 33 -5.51 -38.22 -25.69
N THR A 34 -6.37 -38.70 -24.81
CA THR A 34 -6.88 -37.97 -23.66
C THR A 34 -6.65 -38.78 -22.41
N VAL A 35 -6.16 -38.18 -21.37
CA VAL A 35 -6.06 -38.77 -20.02
C VAL A 35 -6.98 -38.03 -19.08
N PHE A 36 -7.49 -38.70 -18.05
CA PHE A 36 -8.21 -38.02 -16.98
C PHE A 36 -7.23 -37.65 -15.88
N GLY A 37 -7.25 -36.40 -15.48
CA GLY A 37 -6.40 -35.87 -14.41
C GLY A 37 -7.08 -34.75 -13.68
N PHE A 38 -6.55 -34.39 -12.52
CA PHE A 38 -6.93 -33.15 -11.86
C PHE A 38 -6.30 -31.99 -12.61
N LEU A 39 -7.08 -30.92 -12.85
CA LEU A 39 -6.54 -29.69 -13.39
C LEU A 39 -5.51 -29.13 -12.40
N ASP A 40 -4.25 -29.15 -12.81
CA ASP A 40 -3.24 -28.31 -12.18
C ASP A 40 -3.48 -26.86 -12.62
N TRP A 41 -3.59 -25.96 -11.65
CA TRP A 41 -3.81 -24.55 -11.92
C TRP A 41 -2.73 -23.93 -12.82
N THR A 42 -1.53 -24.52 -12.85
CA THR A 42 -0.45 -24.11 -13.76
C THR A 42 -0.73 -24.43 -15.22
N GLN A 43 -1.62 -25.39 -15.51
CA GLN A 43 -1.97 -25.84 -16.87
C GLN A 43 -3.18 -25.10 -17.46
N VAL A 44 -3.86 -24.28 -16.67
CA VAL A 44 -4.98 -23.47 -17.12
C VAL A 44 -4.45 -22.27 -17.89
N ALA A 45 -4.57 -22.31 -19.23
CA ALA A 45 -4.31 -21.14 -20.06
C ALA A 45 -5.37 -20.05 -19.80
N ASN A 46 -4.96 -18.80 -19.79
CA ASN A 46 -5.84 -17.64 -19.53
C ASN A 46 -6.61 -17.75 -18.20
N LYS A 47 -6.01 -18.38 -17.20
CA LYS A 47 -6.59 -18.37 -15.86
C LYS A 47 -6.79 -16.92 -15.41
N PRO A 48 -7.93 -16.61 -14.78
CA PRO A 48 -8.11 -15.29 -14.19
C PRO A 48 -7.03 -15.09 -13.14
N THR A 49 -6.22 -14.09 -13.37
CA THR A 49 -5.18 -13.68 -12.46
C THR A 49 -5.79 -12.73 -11.44
N SER A 50 -5.56 -12.93 -10.17
CA SER A 50 -6.00 -11.99 -9.17
C SER A 50 -5.15 -10.72 -9.27
N SER A 51 -5.71 -9.67 -9.87
CA SER A 51 -5.14 -8.33 -9.74
C SER A 51 -5.43 -7.80 -8.34
N GLY A 52 -4.53 -7.05 -7.77
CA GLY A 52 -4.70 -6.48 -6.44
C GLY A 52 -3.50 -5.69 -5.95
N TYR A 53 -3.66 -5.08 -4.80
CA TYR A 53 -2.56 -4.39 -4.13
C TYR A 53 -1.76 -5.36 -3.28
N GLN A 54 -0.43 -5.29 -3.41
CA GLN A 54 0.51 -6.01 -2.55
C GLN A 54 1.31 -5.00 -1.73
N ALA A 55 1.36 -5.19 -0.41
CA ALA A 55 2.16 -4.35 0.47
C ALA A 55 3.66 -4.49 0.13
N LYS A 56 4.32 -3.37 -0.08
CA LYS A 56 5.74 -3.28 -0.45
C LYS A 56 6.59 -2.56 0.58
N LEU A 57 5.97 -1.69 1.37
CA LEU A 57 6.62 -0.99 2.47
C LEU A 57 5.60 -0.66 3.54
N SER A 58 6.01 -0.78 4.80
CA SER A 58 5.28 -0.26 5.95
C SER A 58 6.27 0.32 6.95
N ALA A 59 6.11 1.58 7.33
CA ALA A 59 6.96 2.26 8.29
C ALA A 59 6.15 3.23 9.15
N PHE A 60 6.62 3.47 10.36
CA PHE A 60 6.01 4.43 11.27
C PHE A 60 7.06 5.18 12.09
N SER A 61 6.71 6.36 12.57
CA SER A 61 7.54 7.16 13.46
C SER A 61 7.01 7.10 14.89
N SER A 62 7.87 6.72 15.81
CA SER A 62 7.58 6.67 17.26
C SER A 62 8.09 7.89 18.03
N VAL A 63 8.46 8.96 17.34
CA VAL A 63 8.98 10.20 17.91
C VAL A 63 8.18 11.42 17.45
N ASN A 64 8.18 12.47 18.26
CA ASN A 64 7.65 13.76 17.82
C ASN A 64 8.54 14.37 16.74
N GLN A 65 7.94 15.05 15.77
CA GLN A 65 8.64 15.70 14.66
C GLN A 65 8.14 17.14 14.55
N ASN A 66 8.90 18.06 15.10
CA ASN A 66 8.52 19.47 15.20
C ASN A 66 9.43 20.31 14.29
N PRO A 67 8.89 21.06 13.31
CA PRO A 67 9.67 22.05 12.58
C PRO A 67 10.41 22.99 13.55
N SER A 68 11.64 23.40 13.22
CA SER A 68 12.47 24.23 14.10
C SER A 68 11.98 25.67 14.17
N ALA A 69 11.36 26.17 13.10
CA ALA A 69 10.81 27.51 12.99
C ALA A 69 9.56 27.53 12.09
N VAL A 70 8.85 28.67 12.07
CA VAL A 70 7.80 28.94 11.08
C VAL A 70 8.41 29.00 9.69
N ASP A 71 7.63 28.70 8.68
CA ASP A 71 7.98 28.69 7.24
C ASP A 71 9.23 27.85 6.91
N THR A 72 9.65 26.98 7.82
CA THR A 72 10.78 26.08 7.64
C THR A 72 10.26 24.62 7.57
N PRO A 73 10.19 24.02 6.39
CA PRO A 73 9.74 22.64 6.24
C PRO A 73 10.67 21.66 6.95
N LEU A 74 10.09 20.69 7.62
CA LEU A 74 10.77 19.53 8.18
C LEU A 74 10.38 18.30 7.38
N GLN A 75 11.36 17.59 6.84
CA GLN A 75 11.13 16.31 6.19
C GLN A 75 10.73 15.27 7.24
N ILE A 76 9.62 14.59 6.99
CA ILE A 76 9.08 13.54 7.87
C ILE A 76 9.97 12.31 7.77
N THR A 77 10.40 11.80 8.94
CA THR A 77 11.20 10.59 9.06
C THR A 77 10.36 9.46 9.64
N PHE A 78 10.74 8.24 9.30
CA PHE A 78 10.11 7.03 9.79
C PHE A 78 11.18 6.16 10.47
N GLY A 79 10.76 5.34 11.41
CA GLY A 79 11.64 4.37 12.06
C GLY A 79 11.94 3.16 11.19
N SER A 80 12.32 2.06 11.82
CA SER A 80 12.54 0.79 11.11
C SER A 80 11.33 0.40 10.28
N ALA A 81 11.58 0.08 9.03
CA ALA A 81 10.54 -0.25 8.06
C ALA A 81 10.55 -1.74 7.71
N GLN A 82 9.38 -2.29 7.42
CA GLN A 82 9.24 -3.52 6.65
C GLN A 82 9.27 -3.14 5.18
N THR A 83 10.28 -3.60 4.45
CA THR A 83 10.50 -3.28 3.04
C THR A 83 10.56 -4.55 2.19
N THR A 84 10.37 -4.38 0.89
CA THR A 84 10.62 -5.41 -0.12
C THR A 84 11.67 -4.92 -1.12
N ALA A 85 12.07 -5.76 -2.07
CA ALA A 85 12.97 -5.34 -3.15
C ALA A 85 12.37 -4.23 -4.04
N ASP A 86 11.04 -4.10 -4.10
CA ASP A 86 10.35 -3.10 -4.93
C ASP A 86 10.41 -1.67 -4.39
N VAL A 87 10.42 -1.51 -3.06
CA VAL A 87 10.38 -0.19 -2.39
C VAL A 87 11.28 -0.20 -1.16
N SER A 88 12.08 0.83 -1.02
CA SER A 88 12.94 1.05 0.15
C SER A 88 12.69 2.42 0.77
N ILE A 89 13.13 2.61 2.00
CA ILE A 89 13.08 3.90 2.71
C ILE A 89 14.39 4.14 3.42
N SER A 90 14.88 5.37 3.35
CA SER A 90 16.08 5.79 4.08
C SER A 90 15.75 6.29 5.48
N ALA A 91 16.76 6.40 6.34
CA ALA A 91 16.63 7.00 7.67
C ALA A 91 16.15 8.47 7.62
N ALA A 92 16.42 9.17 6.51
CA ALA A 92 15.92 10.52 6.27
C ALA A 92 14.45 10.56 5.82
N GLY A 93 13.77 9.42 5.66
CA GLY A 93 12.37 9.37 5.22
C GLY A 93 12.16 9.44 3.71
N VAL A 94 13.23 9.27 2.90
CA VAL A 94 13.12 9.19 1.44
C VAL A 94 12.69 7.79 1.06
N ILE A 95 11.52 7.68 0.44
CA ILE A 95 10.96 6.43 -0.10
C ILE A 95 11.42 6.32 -1.55
N THR A 96 12.11 5.26 -1.90
CA THR A 96 12.63 4.99 -3.26
C THR A 96 11.90 3.80 -3.87
N PHE A 97 11.40 3.98 -5.09
CA PHE A 97 10.72 2.95 -5.87
C PHE A 97 11.74 2.27 -6.77
N ASN A 98 12.13 1.06 -6.43
CA ASN A 98 13.15 0.30 -7.17
C ASN A 98 12.59 -0.34 -8.44
N THR A 99 11.28 -0.49 -8.55
CA THR A 99 10.58 -1.02 -9.73
C THR A 99 9.48 -0.07 -10.18
N SER A 100 9.26 0.02 -11.50
CA SER A 100 8.15 0.80 -12.05
C SER A 100 6.81 0.13 -11.79
N GLY A 101 5.73 0.93 -11.80
CA GLY A 101 4.37 0.43 -11.67
C GLY A 101 3.40 1.45 -11.08
N ASN A 102 2.17 0.98 -10.85
CA ASN A 102 1.14 1.74 -10.17
C ASN A 102 1.16 1.40 -8.67
N TYR A 103 1.22 2.42 -7.86
CA TYR A 103 1.31 2.29 -6.41
C TYR A 103 0.19 3.07 -5.72
N LEU A 104 -0.23 2.59 -4.57
CA LEU A 104 -1.06 3.30 -3.62
C LEU A 104 -0.21 3.61 -2.39
N ILE A 105 -0.09 4.89 -2.04
CA ILE A 105 0.62 5.35 -0.87
C ILE A 105 -0.41 5.79 0.16
N ASP A 106 -0.52 5.05 1.26
CA ASP A 106 -1.37 5.38 2.38
C ASP A 106 -0.54 6.10 3.44
N ILE A 107 -1.00 7.28 3.84
CA ILE A 107 -0.32 8.15 4.79
C ILE A 107 -1.25 8.41 5.96
N PHE A 108 -0.70 8.32 7.16
CA PHE A 108 -1.36 8.78 8.37
C PHE A 108 -0.39 9.70 9.12
N LEU A 109 -0.84 10.92 9.41
CA LEU A 109 -0.12 11.93 10.18
C LEU A 109 -0.95 12.32 11.40
N ARG A 110 -0.30 12.53 12.52
CA ARG A 110 -0.94 13.06 13.72
C ARG A 110 -0.39 14.44 14.03
N PHE A 111 -1.09 15.47 13.58
CA PHE A 111 -0.78 16.84 13.94
C PHE A 111 -1.08 17.08 15.41
N GLY A 112 -0.19 17.80 16.10
CA GLY A 112 -0.36 18.11 17.50
C GLY A 112 0.39 19.37 17.91
N ARG A 113 0.12 19.86 19.11
CA ARG A 113 0.83 20.96 19.74
C ARG A 113 0.96 20.74 21.24
N SER A 114 1.93 21.41 21.86
CA SER A 114 2.25 21.26 23.28
C SER A 114 1.98 22.50 24.09
N THR A 115 1.91 23.68 23.47
CA THR A 115 1.67 24.96 24.14
C THR A 115 0.39 25.62 23.62
N SER A 116 -0.09 26.67 24.27
CA SER A 116 -1.48 27.08 24.12
C SER A 116 -1.73 28.50 23.65
N ALA A 117 -0.71 29.32 23.43
CA ALA A 117 -0.93 30.69 22.99
C ALA A 117 -1.24 30.76 21.48
N GLY A 118 -2.40 31.31 21.14
CA GLY A 118 -2.83 31.50 19.75
C GLY A 118 -3.14 30.19 19.00
N ASN A 119 -3.26 30.26 17.68
CA ASN A 119 -3.52 29.13 16.79
C ASN A 119 -2.23 28.67 16.14
N ALA A 120 -1.94 27.38 16.17
CA ALA A 120 -0.90 26.79 15.35
C ALA A 120 -1.49 26.40 14.00
N ILE A 121 -0.87 26.80 12.91
CA ILE A 121 -1.24 26.40 11.54
C ILE A 121 -0.15 25.46 11.03
N LEU A 122 -0.52 24.22 10.81
CA LEU A 122 0.39 23.18 10.36
C LEU A 122 0.01 22.76 8.96
N LEU A 123 0.99 22.67 8.09
CA LEU A 123 0.85 22.27 6.70
C LEU A 123 1.65 21.00 6.43
N ASN A 124 1.17 20.16 5.52
CA ASN A 124 1.97 19.07 4.97
C ASN A 124 1.90 19.08 3.44
N ARG A 125 2.97 18.61 2.83
CA ARG A 125 3.07 18.38 1.39
C ARG A 125 3.82 17.09 1.07
N ILE A 126 3.62 16.63 -0.15
CA ILE A 126 4.26 15.43 -0.70
C ILE A 126 5.03 15.86 -1.94
N LEU A 127 6.27 15.40 -2.02
CA LEU A 127 7.15 15.68 -3.15
C LEU A 127 7.52 14.39 -3.86
N LYS A 128 7.43 14.39 -5.18
CA LYS A 128 7.99 13.36 -6.05
C LYS A 128 9.25 13.93 -6.71
N ASN A 129 10.39 13.27 -6.53
CA ASN A 129 11.68 13.73 -7.06
C ASN A 129 12.00 15.20 -6.71
N GLY A 130 11.63 15.61 -5.48
CA GLY A 130 11.82 16.96 -4.99
C GLY A 130 10.77 18.00 -5.43
N ALA A 131 9.85 17.65 -6.34
CA ALA A 131 8.77 18.54 -6.78
C ALA A 131 7.45 18.19 -6.11
N GLN A 132 6.72 19.20 -5.63
CA GLN A 132 5.40 19.00 -5.04
C GLN A 132 4.41 18.50 -6.09
N ILE A 133 3.69 17.41 -5.77
CA ILE A 133 2.78 16.72 -6.72
C ILE A 133 1.30 16.94 -6.45
N LEU A 134 0.93 17.34 -5.25
CA LEU A 134 -0.45 17.58 -4.83
C LEU A 134 -0.52 18.93 -4.09
N ASN A 135 -1.75 19.41 -3.88
CA ASN A 135 -1.95 20.56 -3.00
C ASN A 135 -1.48 20.25 -1.59
N SER A 136 -0.95 21.25 -0.91
CA SER A 136 -0.67 21.14 0.52
C SER A 136 -1.98 20.93 1.29
N ASN A 137 -1.92 20.15 2.36
CA ASN A 137 -3.00 20.03 3.32
C ASN A 137 -2.61 20.74 4.60
N GLY A 138 -3.59 21.22 5.36
CA GLY A 138 -3.33 21.94 6.58
C GLY A 138 -4.38 21.72 7.65
N VAL A 139 -3.96 21.93 8.89
CA VAL A 139 -4.83 21.91 10.07
C VAL A 139 -4.55 23.14 10.92
N ILE A 140 -5.59 23.63 11.61
CA ILE A 140 -5.48 24.68 12.61
C ILE A 140 -5.74 24.06 13.99
N LEU A 141 -4.78 24.20 14.87
CA LEU A 141 -4.85 23.73 16.26
C LEU A 141 -5.04 24.95 17.18
N SER A 142 -6.21 25.07 17.79
CA SER A 142 -6.58 26.21 18.63
C SER A 142 -6.39 25.97 20.13
N ALA A 143 -6.24 24.72 20.55
CA ALA A 143 -6.09 24.37 21.96
C ALA A 143 -4.75 23.69 22.23
N ALA A 144 -4.18 23.91 23.44
CA ALA A 144 -3.04 23.15 23.94
C ALA A 144 -3.37 21.66 23.99
N THR A 145 -2.37 20.83 23.77
CA THR A 145 -2.50 19.36 23.77
C THR A 145 -3.50 18.80 22.77
N GLN A 146 -4.04 19.63 21.87
CA GLN A 146 -4.90 19.16 20.79
C GLN A 146 -4.09 18.31 19.80
N THR A 147 -4.67 17.20 19.35
CA THR A 147 -4.17 16.40 18.25
C THR A 147 -5.26 16.17 17.22
N ILE A 148 -4.91 16.27 15.93
CA ILE A 148 -5.81 16.02 14.80
C ILE A 148 -5.16 14.96 13.90
N PRO A 149 -5.80 13.82 13.67
CA PRO A 149 -5.33 12.87 12.69
C PRO A 149 -5.63 13.37 11.27
N PHE A 150 -4.70 13.09 10.35
CA PHE A 150 -4.85 13.27 8.92
C PHE A 150 -4.53 11.95 8.23
N SER A 151 -5.31 11.57 7.26
CA SER A 151 -5.02 10.40 6.42
C SER A 151 -5.29 10.71 4.95
N ALA A 152 -4.47 10.14 4.08
CA ALA A 152 -4.62 10.22 2.64
C ALA A 152 -4.18 8.93 1.98
N ALA A 153 -4.90 8.52 0.93
CA ALA A 153 -4.54 7.42 0.03
C ALA A 153 -4.28 8.00 -1.35
N ILE A 154 -3.08 7.85 -1.88
CA ILE A 154 -2.60 8.56 -3.07
C ILE A 154 -2.17 7.53 -4.10
N PRO A 155 -2.94 7.34 -5.20
CA PRO A 155 -2.52 6.53 -6.31
C PRO A 155 -1.50 7.29 -7.18
N LEU A 156 -0.36 6.65 -7.48
CA LEU A 156 0.71 7.22 -8.28
C LEU A 156 1.33 6.18 -9.22
N THR A 157 1.65 6.61 -10.44
CA THR A 157 2.52 5.85 -11.33
C THR A 157 3.97 6.26 -11.08
N MET A 158 4.81 5.28 -10.76
CA MET A 158 6.22 5.47 -10.41
C MET A 158 7.12 4.78 -11.44
N ALA A 159 8.20 5.43 -11.81
CA ALA A 159 9.30 4.82 -12.53
C ALA A 159 10.32 4.25 -11.53
N ALA A 160 11.14 3.30 -11.97
CA ALA A 160 12.27 2.84 -11.17
C ALA A 160 13.24 4.01 -10.91
N GLY A 161 13.63 4.19 -9.66
CA GLY A 161 14.47 5.31 -9.20
C GLY A 161 13.67 6.53 -8.74
N ASP A 162 12.37 6.62 -8.99
CA ASP A 162 11.55 7.71 -8.45
C ASP A 162 11.56 7.72 -6.92
N THR A 163 11.47 8.89 -6.33
CA THR A 163 11.44 9.09 -4.88
C THR A 163 10.20 9.85 -4.45
N ILE A 164 9.73 9.54 -3.24
CA ILE A 164 8.74 10.32 -2.50
C ILE A 164 9.33 10.77 -1.18
N THR A 165 9.12 12.03 -0.85
CA THR A 165 9.35 12.61 0.48
C THR A 165 8.09 13.34 0.95
N MET A 166 7.95 13.46 2.24
CA MET A 166 6.86 14.18 2.88
C MET A 166 7.43 15.22 3.81
N GLU A 167 6.81 16.36 3.87
CA GLU A 167 7.23 17.47 4.74
C GLU A 167 6.07 17.98 5.57
N VAL A 168 6.39 18.47 6.76
CA VAL A 168 5.51 19.24 7.64
C VAL A 168 6.12 20.60 7.90
N ALA A 169 5.30 21.64 7.92
CA ALA A 169 5.74 23.01 8.22
C ALA A 169 4.76 23.71 9.16
N ARG A 170 5.25 24.73 9.87
CA ARG A 170 4.46 25.72 10.59
C ARG A 170 4.30 26.95 9.72
N ASP A 171 3.09 27.43 9.56
CA ASP A 171 2.80 28.64 8.83
C ASP A 171 3.02 29.88 9.75
N SER A 172 3.67 30.93 9.25
CA SER A 172 3.92 32.17 10.00
C SER A 172 2.66 32.98 10.32
N ALA A 173 1.53 32.70 9.66
CA ALA A 173 0.23 33.24 10.04
C ALA A 173 -0.29 32.64 11.37
N GLY A 174 0.32 31.57 11.86
CA GLY A 174 0.05 30.94 13.15
C GLY A 174 1.19 31.16 14.16
N THR A 175 1.07 30.46 15.30
CA THR A 175 2.13 30.46 16.32
C THR A 175 3.25 29.48 15.96
N ASN A 176 4.47 29.76 16.43
CA ASN A 176 5.62 28.86 16.26
C ASN A 176 5.52 27.65 17.22
N ASP A 177 4.47 26.83 17.10
CA ASP A 177 4.22 25.65 17.91
C ASP A 177 3.57 24.55 17.07
N GLY A 178 3.71 23.31 17.53
CA GLY A 178 3.12 22.14 16.89
C GLY A 178 4.05 21.43 15.90
N GLY A 179 3.55 20.31 15.43
CA GLY A 179 4.24 19.38 14.53
C GLY A 179 3.50 18.06 14.48
N LEU A 180 4.25 16.96 14.33
CA LEU A 180 3.69 15.62 14.39
C LEU A 180 4.00 15.01 15.76
N PHE A 181 2.97 14.49 16.43
CA PHE A 181 3.05 14.06 17.82
C PHE A 181 2.65 12.60 17.99
N VAL A 182 3.43 11.89 18.80
CA VAL A 182 3.07 10.57 19.31
C VAL A 182 2.06 10.70 20.45
N VAL A 183 1.30 9.65 20.72
CA VAL A 183 0.50 9.52 21.93
C VAL A 183 0.92 8.25 22.66
N SER A 184 1.30 8.39 23.91
CA SER A 184 1.60 7.26 24.79
C SER A 184 0.33 6.86 25.54
N PRO A 185 -0.25 5.67 25.28
CA PRO A 185 -1.37 5.18 26.05
C PRO A 185 -0.99 4.98 27.52
N THR A 186 -1.94 5.26 28.42
CA THR A 186 -1.78 4.97 29.87
C THR A 186 -2.13 3.51 30.20
N ILE A 187 -2.68 2.78 29.24
CA ILE A 187 -3.11 1.39 29.40
C ILE A 187 -1.88 0.49 29.30
N ALA A 188 -1.65 -0.33 30.30
CA ALA A 188 -0.51 -1.27 30.33
C ALA A 188 -0.57 -2.25 29.14
N GLY A 189 0.56 -2.45 28.48
CA GLY A 189 0.68 -3.35 27.32
C GLY A 189 0.25 -2.76 25.98
N TRP A 190 -0.20 -1.51 25.92
CA TRP A 190 -0.50 -0.83 24.67
C TRP A 190 0.71 -0.06 24.16
N ASN A 191 0.99 -0.22 22.87
CA ASN A 191 2.08 0.48 22.22
C ASN A 191 1.74 1.96 21.97
N ILE A 192 2.79 2.76 21.79
CA ILE A 192 2.69 4.16 21.40
C ILE A 192 1.90 4.30 20.09
N VAL A 193 1.06 5.33 19.99
CA VAL A 193 0.42 5.71 18.75
C VAL A 193 1.39 6.57 17.95
N PRO A 194 1.74 6.16 16.72
CA PRO A 194 2.74 6.86 15.91
C PRO A 194 2.38 8.30 15.58
N SER A 195 3.40 9.16 15.41
CA SER A 195 3.25 10.52 14.88
C SER A 195 3.02 10.52 13.38
N ALA A 196 3.60 9.56 12.66
CA ALA A 196 3.44 9.36 11.22
C ALA A 196 3.50 7.87 10.89
N THR A 197 2.72 7.46 9.89
CA THR A 197 2.77 6.11 9.32
C THR A 197 2.69 6.23 7.81
N VAL A 198 3.42 5.39 7.10
CA VAL A 198 3.31 5.24 5.65
C VAL A 198 3.22 3.77 5.30
N VAL A 199 2.30 3.44 4.38
CA VAL A 199 2.21 2.11 3.76
C VAL A 199 2.24 2.32 2.25
N VAL A 200 3.06 1.55 1.55
CA VAL A 200 3.12 1.56 0.09
C VAL A 200 2.70 0.20 -0.44
N ASN A 201 1.67 0.22 -1.23
CA ASN A 201 1.12 -0.95 -1.90
C ASN A 201 1.37 -0.83 -3.40
N LYS A 202 1.86 -1.88 -4.05
CA LYS A 202 1.97 -1.96 -5.51
C LYS A 202 0.76 -2.66 -6.08
N PHE A 203 0.13 -2.08 -7.08
CA PHE A 203 -0.87 -2.76 -7.88
C PHE A 203 -0.15 -3.79 -8.76
N VAL A 204 -0.54 -5.03 -8.64
CA VAL A 204 -0.03 -6.12 -9.47
C VAL A 204 -1.18 -6.63 -10.33
N ASP A 205 -0.98 -6.54 -11.64
CA ASP A 205 -1.81 -7.29 -12.55
C ASP A 205 -1.42 -8.75 -12.38
N GLY A 206 -2.41 -9.57 -12.19
CA GLY A 206 -2.16 -10.99 -12.08
C GLY A 206 -1.49 -11.48 -13.40
N ALA A 207 -0.39 -12.19 -13.28
CA ALA A 207 0.33 -12.84 -14.38
C ALA A 207 -0.29 -14.20 -14.73
#